data_ecefe107abdb3642f06af512d405038d
#
_entry.id   ecefe107abdb3642f06af512d405038d
#
_cell.length_a   1.000
_cell.length_b   1.000
_cell.length_c   1.000
_cell.angle_alpha   90.00
_cell.angle_beta   90.00
_cell.angle_gamma   90.00
#
_symmetry.space_group_name_H-M   'P 1'
#
loop_
_entity.id
_entity.type
_entity.pdbx_description
1 polymer ?
#
loop_
_entity_poly.entity_id
_entity_poly.type
_entity_poly.pdbx_seq_one_letter_code
_entity_poly.pdbx_strand_id
1 'polypeptide(L)'
;HSEINGSRWWLANKNNLYQELFAYVTALDSRQQYRETDNIRYARLYGNYDQVGLGAYNYSRIESSYNTTSRVTLNVIQSLIDTVVSKITKNKPKATFLTSGGDFSLQSKAKKLTKFVEGIYSYTDFYAKASMAFQDACIFGSGCIKIYIEDGQIKTERVIIDEIKVDDVESYYGKPRQMHQCKYIEKSVLKAMFPDFELQ
;
A
#
# COMPACT_ATOMS: atom_id res chain seq x y z
N HIS A 1 18.90 -11.04 -18.12
CA HIS A 1 18.53 -10.58 -16.77
C HIS A 1 19.17 -11.54 -15.76
N SER A 2 20.19 -11.07 -15.01
CA SER A 2 20.71 -11.81 -13.87
C SER A 2 19.60 -11.91 -12.82
N GLU A 3 19.25 -13.13 -12.42
CA GLU A 3 18.33 -13.32 -11.28
C GLU A 3 18.89 -12.57 -10.06
N ILE A 4 18.00 -11.91 -9.31
CA ILE A 4 18.40 -11.29 -8.04
C ILE A 4 18.76 -12.42 -7.08
N ASN A 5 19.85 -12.28 -6.37
CA ASN A 5 20.22 -13.22 -5.31
C ASN A 5 19.08 -13.34 -4.31
N GLY A 6 18.68 -14.57 -3.95
CA GLY A 6 17.54 -14.81 -3.09
C GLY A 6 16.16 -14.78 -3.77
N SER A 7 16.08 -14.68 -5.13
CA SER A 7 14.79 -14.64 -5.84
C SER A 7 13.90 -15.87 -5.61
N ARG A 8 14.46 -16.96 -5.09
CA ARG A 8 13.77 -18.19 -4.71
C ARG A 8 13.99 -18.56 -3.25
N TRP A 9 13.95 -17.57 -2.37
CA TRP A 9 14.21 -17.73 -0.94
C TRP A 9 13.39 -18.87 -0.29
N TRP A 10 12.19 -19.17 -0.80
CA TRP A 10 11.36 -20.27 -0.28
C TRP A 10 11.93 -21.66 -0.56
N LEU A 11 12.93 -21.79 -1.43
CA LEU A 11 13.68 -23.02 -1.67
C LEU A 11 14.96 -23.12 -0.82
N ALA A 12 15.31 -22.05 -0.11
CA ALA A 12 16.51 -22.01 0.74
C ALA A 12 16.37 -22.95 1.93
N ASN A 13 17.52 -23.44 2.43
CA ASN A 13 17.56 -24.22 3.65
C ASN A 13 17.13 -23.32 4.83
N LYS A 14 16.44 -23.89 5.83
CA LYS A 14 15.93 -23.14 7.00
C LYS A 14 16.99 -22.28 7.68
N ASN A 15 18.24 -22.75 7.70
CA ASN A 15 19.36 -22.02 8.31
C ASN A 15 19.75 -20.73 7.54
N ASN A 16 19.49 -20.67 6.24
CA ASN A 16 19.86 -19.55 5.36
C ASN A 16 18.64 -18.74 4.90
N LEU A 17 17.44 -19.14 5.31
CA LEU A 17 16.17 -18.55 4.86
C LEU A 17 16.14 -17.04 5.07
N TYR A 18 16.53 -16.60 6.26
CA TYR A 18 16.55 -15.18 6.61
C TYR A 18 17.52 -14.39 5.72
N GLN A 19 18.74 -14.93 5.51
CA GLN A 19 19.77 -14.24 4.71
C GLN A 19 19.32 -14.09 3.25
N GLU A 20 18.77 -15.14 2.68
CA GLU A 20 18.25 -15.13 1.30
C GLU A 20 17.08 -14.16 1.13
N LEU A 21 16.11 -14.20 2.07
CA LEU A 21 14.98 -13.29 2.06
C LEU A 21 15.43 -11.83 2.21
N PHE A 22 16.31 -11.57 3.17
CA PHE A 22 16.82 -10.22 3.43
C PHE A 22 17.59 -9.68 2.23
N ALA A 23 18.48 -10.50 1.62
CA ALA A 23 19.22 -10.11 0.42
C ALA A 23 18.27 -9.77 -0.74
N TYR A 24 17.21 -10.58 -0.92
CA TYR A 24 16.23 -10.33 -1.97
C TYR A 24 15.45 -9.02 -1.75
N VAL A 25 14.91 -8.82 -0.54
CA VAL A 25 14.15 -7.61 -0.20
C VAL A 25 15.03 -6.35 -0.31
N THR A 26 16.28 -6.41 0.15
CA THR A 26 17.24 -5.30 0.03
C THR A 26 17.54 -4.97 -1.44
N ALA A 27 17.69 -5.99 -2.29
CA ALA A 27 17.90 -5.79 -3.72
C ALA A 27 16.67 -5.16 -4.40
N LEU A 28 15.46 -5.57 -4.02
CA LEU A 28 14.21 -4.93 -4.49
C LEU A 28 14.13 -3.46 -4.04
N ASP A 29 14.43 -3.19 -2.79
CA ASP A 29 14.43 -1.84 -2.21
C ASP A 29 15.36 -0.91 -3.00
N SER A 30 16.60 -1.34 -3.22
CA SER A 30 17.57 -0.58 -4.01
C SER A 30 17.11 -0.31 -5.45
N ARG A 31 16.43 -1.25 -6.08
CA ARG A 31 15.86 -1.05 -7.43
C ARG A 31 14.68 -0.10 -7.46
N GLN A 32 13.89 -0.05 -6.38
CA GLN A 32 12.68 0.76 -6.27
C GLN A 32 12.90 2.15 -5.65
N GLN A 33 14.13 2.50 -5.31
CA GLN A 33 14.45 3.79 -4.68
C GLN A 33 14.00 5.01 -5.51
N TYR A 34 14.04 4.92 -6.85
CA TYR A 34 13.53 5.99 -7.72
C TYR A 34 12.01 6.18 -7.53
N ARG A 35 11.23 5.11 -7.34
CA ARG A 35 9.79 5.17 -7.10
C ARG A 35 9.47 5.84 -5.78
N GLU A 36 10.23 5.56 -4.73
CA GLU A 36 10.07 6.22 -3.43
C GLU A 36 10.33 7.72 -3.53
N THR A 37 11.36 8.11 -4.28
CA THR A 37 11.67 9.52 -4.55
C THR A 37 10.52 10.21 -5.28
N ASP A 38 9.94 9.56 -6.29
CA ASP A 38 8.79 10.11 -7.02
C ASP A 38 7.52 10.16 -6.16
N ASN A 39 7.29 9.18 -5.29
CA ASN A 39 6.17 9.19 -4.36
C ASN A 39 6.25 10.35 -3.36
N ILE A 40 7.44 10.65 -2.83
CA ILE A 40 7.67 11.84 -1.99
C ILE A 40 7.31 13.11 -2.78
N ARG A 41 7.71 13.19 -4.04
CA ARG A 41 7.41 14.32 -4.92
C ARG A 41 5.91 14.49 -5.16
N TYR A 42 5.18 13.39 -5.42
CA TYR A 42 3.72 13.42 -5.59
C TYR A 42 3.00 13.84 -4.30
N ALA A 43 3.42 13.32 -3.16
CA ALA A 43 2.88 13.72 -1.86
C ALA A 43 3.05 15.22 -1.61
N ARG A 44 4.21 15.79 -1.98
CA ARG A 44 4.48 17.23 -1.84
C ARG A 44 3.66 18.08 -2.81
N LEU A 45 3.48 17.62 -4.04
CA LEU A 45 2.59 18.27 -5.00
C LEU A 45 1.16 18.32 -4.49
N TYR A 46 0.65 17.21 -3.96
CA TYR A 46 -0.66 17.15 -3.36
C TYR A 46 -0.78 18.07 -2.13
N GLY A 47 0.22 18.07 -1.25
CA GLY A 47 0.28 18.92 -0.04
C GLY A 47 0.61 20.39 -0.30
N ASN A 48 0.89 20.80 -1.54
CA ASN A 48 1.33 22.16 -1.90
C ASN A 48 2.61 22.61 -1.17
N TYR A 49 3.50 21.67 -0.88
CA TYR A 49 4.78 21.96 -0.20
C TYR A 49 5.89 22.42 -1.16
N ASP A 50 5.74 22.19 -2.47
CA ASP A 50 6.73 22.57 -3.47
C ASP A 50 6.37 23.89 -4.15
N GLN A 51 6.59 24.97 -3.46
CA GLN A 51 6.39 26.30 -4.02
C GLN A 51 7.49 26.72 -5.00
N VAL A 52 8.62 26.07 -4.99
CA VAL A 52 9.79 26.43 -5.80
C VAL A 52 10.48 25.19 -6.33
N GLY A 53 10.21 24.88 -7.58
CA GLY A 53 10.95 23.91 -8.36
C GLY A 53 10.97 22.48 -7.80
N LEU A 54 10.63 21.54 -8.64
CA LEU A 54 10.67 20.09 -8.37
C LEU A 54 12.09 19.52 -8.29
N GLY A 55 13.07 20.33 -7.92
CA GLY A 55 14.47 19.92 -7.73
C GLY A 55 14.58 19.02 -6.50
N ALA A 56 14.71 17.72 -6.71
CA ALA A 56 14.55 16.65 -5.75
C ALA A 56 15.59 16.61 -4.61
N TYR A 57 16.62 17.44 -4.59
CA TYR A 57 17.80 17.14 -3.77
C TYR A 57 18.26 18.21 -2.77
N ASN A 58 17.61 19.37 -2.64
CA ASN A 58 18.10 20.42 -1.75
C ASN A 58 16.97 21.11 -0.98
N TYR A 59 16.40 20.41 -0.01
CA TYR A 59 15.37 20.95 0.87
C TYR A 59 15.79 22.19 1.66
N SER A 60 17.03 22.23 2.09
CA SER A 60 17.55 23.30 2.95
C SER A 60 18.05 24.54 2.20
N ARG A 61 18.32 24.41 0.89
CA ARG A 61 18.86 25.54 0.10
C ARG A 61 17.80 26.41 -0.55
N ILE A 62 16.61 25.88 -0.75
CA ILE A 62 15.54 26.61 -1.46
C ILE A 62 14.78 27.52 -0.52
N GLU A 63 14.63 27.15 0.76
CA GLU A 63 13.98 27.99 1.77
C GLU A 63 14.75 29.27 2.09
N SER A 64 16.07 29.24 1.97
CA SER A 64 16.91 30.40 2.32
C SER A 64 17.10 31.43 1.20
N SER A 65 16.73 31.10 -0.05
CA SER A 65 17.04 31.93 -1.21
C SER A 65 15.90 32.79 -1.72
N TYR A 66 14.68 32.60 -1.25
CA TYR A 66 13.52 33.33 -1.75
C TYR A 66 12.67 33.86 -0.61
N ASN A 67 12.39 35.15 -0.62
CA ASN A 67 11.38 35.79 0.23
C ASN A 67 10.02 35.14 -0.05
N THR A 68 9.60 34.22 0.81
CA THR A 68 8.35 33.45 0.70
C THR A 68 7.09 34.27 1.00
N THR A 69 7.26 35.52 1.43
CA THR A 69 6.18 36.39 1.92
C THR A 69 5.21 36.90 0.85
N SER A 70 5.48 36.70 -0.43
CA SER A 70 4.68 37.29 -1.51
C SER A 70 4.07 36.31 -2.51
N ARG A 71 4.20 34.98 -2.30
CA ARG A 71 3.68 34.01 -3.26
C ARG A 71 2.39 33.35 -2.76
N VAL A 72 1.30 33.68 -3.41
CA VAL A 72 0.05 32.94 -3.25
C VAL A 72 0.05 31.77 -4.23
N THR A 73 0.03 30.56 -3.73
CA THR A 73 -0.09 29.33 -4.54
C THR A 73 -1.49 28.78 -4.41
N LEU A 74 -2.12 28.47 -5.54
CA LEU A 74 -3.42 27.83 -5.58
C LEU A 74 -3.21 26.32 -5.77
N ASN A 75 -3.62 25.50 -4.79
CA ASN A 75 -3.49 24.04 -4.86
C ASN A 75 -4.62 23.43 -5.70
N VAL A 76 -4.48 23.50 -7.02
CA VAL A 76 -5.45 22.94 -7.96
C VAL A 76 -5.40 21.40 -7.93
N ILE A 77 -4.22 20.79 -7.72
CA ILE A 77 -4.04 19.34 -7.70
C ILE A 77 -4.84 18.70 -6.57
N GLN A 78 -4.73 19.22 -5.37
CA GLN A 78 -5.49 18.73 -4.22
C GLN A 78 -7.00 18.86 -4.47
N SER A 79 -7.45 20.00 -4.96
CA SER A 79 -8.87 20.24 -5.23
C SER A 79 -9.45 19.26 -6.26
N LEU A 80 -8.69 18.94 -7.32
CA LEU A 80 -9.10 17.96 -8.33
C LEU A 80 -9.16 16.54 -7.75
N ILE A 81 -8.11 16.12 -7.04
CA ILE A 81 -8.04 14.78 -6.42
C ILE A 81 -9.19 14.61 -5.42
N ASP A 82 -9.38 15.56 -4.50
CA ASP A 82 -10.43 15.49 -3.49
C ASP A 82 -11.83 15.46 -4.11
N THR A 83 -12.03 16.16 -5.21
CA THR A 83 -13.27 16.14 -5.98
C THR A 83 -13.52 14.75 -6.59
N VAL A 84 -12.52 14.15 -7.20
CA VAL A 84 -12.63 12.79 -7.78
C VAL A 84 -12.87 11.76 -6.70
N VAL A 85 -12.08 11.79 -5.63
CA VAL A 85 -12.21 10.89 -4.48
C VAL A 85 -13.61 10.98 -3.88
N SER A 86 -14.08 12.18 -3.58
CA SER A 86 -15.40 12.37 -2.97
C SER A 86 -16.56 11.91 -3.84
N LYS A 87 -16.46 12.07 -5.16
CA LYS A 87 -17.49 11.61 -6.10
C LYS A 87 -17.53 10.10 -6.24
N ILE A 88 -16.36 9.44 -6.33
CA ILE A 88 -16.27 8.00 -6.55
C ILE A 88 -16.58 7.23 -5.25
N THR A 89 -16.02 7.65 -4.12
CA THR A 89 -16.18 6.96 -2.85
C THR A 89 -17.57 7.13 -2.22
N LYS A 90 -18.37 8.08 -2.72
CA LYS A 90 -19.78 8.21 -2.34
C LYS A 90 -20.58 6.93 -2.66
N ASN A 91 -20.23 6.26 -3.75
CA ASN A 91 -20.85 4.99 -4.14
C ASN A 91 -20.13 3.82 -3.47
N LYS A 92 -20.76 3.23 -2.47
CA LYS A 92 -20.22 2.05 -1.76
C LYS A 92 -20.53 0.80 -2.56
N PRO A 93 -19.56 0.17 -3.24
CA PRO A 93 -19.80 -1.06 -3.98
C PRO A 93 -20.20 -2.18 -3.03
N LYS A 94 -21.22 -2.95 -3.40
CA LYS A 94 -21.66 -4.10 -2.62
C LYS A 94 -21.25 -5.39 -3.32
N ALA A 95 -20.66 -6.33 -2.57
CA ALA A 95 -20.39 -7.65 -3.07
C ALA A 95 -21.67 -8.47 -3.08
N THR A 96 -22.05 -8.99 -4.24
CA THR A 96 -23.22 -9.87 -4.39
C THR A 96 -22.76 -11.22 -4.93
N PHE A 97 -23.10 -12.29 -4.21
CA PHE A 97 -22.79 -13.64 -4.64
C PHE A 97 -23.93 -14.15 -5.51
N LEU A 98 -23.59 -14.58 -6.72
CA LEU A 98 -24.52 -15.16 -7.68
C LEU A 98 -24.30 -16.67 -7.76
N THR A 99 -25.38 -17.43 -7.96
CA THR A 99 -25.33 -18.88 -8.20
C THR A 99 -25.65 -19.17 -9.65
N SER A 100 -24.94 -20.09 -10.28
CA SER A 100 -25.32 -20.67 -11.55
C SER A 100 -26.24 -21.85 -11.28
N GLY A 101 -27.54 -21.70 -11.53
CA GLY A 101 -28.53 -22.74 -11.32
C GLY A 101 -29.63 -22.37 -10.32
N GLY A 102 -30.80 -22.99 -10.45
CA GLY A 102 -32.01 -22.68 -9.72
C GLY A 102 -32.16 -23.32 -8.34
N ASP A 103 -31.12 -23.98 -7.79
CA ASP A 103 -31.23 -24.66 -6.51
C ASP A 103 -31.41 -23.65 -5.35
N PHE A 104 -32.52 -23.79 -4.64
CA PHE A 104 -32.89 -22.96 -3.50
C PHE A 104 -31.82 -22.99 -2.37
N SER A 105 -31.19 -24.14 -2.15
CA SER A 105 -30.15 -24.30 -1.16
C SER A 105 -28.93 -23.41 -1.48
N LEU A 106 -28.50 -23.41 -2.72
CA LEU A 106 -27.38 -22.58 -3.19
C LEU A 106 -27.70 -21.09 -3.13
N GLN A 107 -28.92 -20.71 -3.53
CA GLN A 107 -29.38 -19.32 -3.42
C GLN A 107 -29.41 -18.82 -1.98
N SER A 108 -29.87 -19.67 -1.04
CA SER A 108 -29.86 -19.35 0.40
C SER A 108 -28.44 -19.16 0.92
N LYS A 109 -27.49 -20.01 0.52
CA LYS A 109 -26.07 -19.88 0.87
C LYS A 109 -25.47 -18.59 0.31
N ALA A 110 -25.75 -18.25 -0.94
CA ALA A 110 -25.27 -17.01 -1.56
C ALA A 110 -25.79 -15.76 -0.84
N LYS A 111 -27.06 -15.72 -0.45
CA LYS A 111 -27.62 -14.63 0.36
C LYS A 111 -26.95 -14.52 1.74
N LYS A 112 -26.66 -15.66 2.40
CA LYS A 112 -25.94 -15.67 3.68
C LYS A 112 -24.53 -15.14 3.53
N LEU A 113 -23.80 -15.53 2.48
CA LEU A 113 -22.45 -15.03 2.18
C LEU A 113 -22.47 -13.52 1.90
N THR A 114 -23.43 -13.02 1.15
CA THR A 114 -23.59 -11.58 0.90
C THR A 114 -23.73 -10.82 2.21
N LYS A 115 -24.62 -11.26 3.10
CA LYS A 115 -24.80 -10.63 4.43
C LYS A 115 -23.56 -10.73 5.31
N PHE A 116 -22.86 -11.85 5.26
CA PHE A 116 -21.62 -12.06 6.00
C PHE A 116 -20.54 -11.07 5.57
N VAL A 117 -20.34 -10.90 4.25
CA VAL A 117 -19.36 -9.95 3.70
C VAL A 117 -19.75 -8.49 4.02
N GLU A 118 -21.04 -8.15 3.93
CA GLU A 118 -21.54 -6.83 4.35
C GLU A 118 -21.23 -6.57 5.85
N GLY A 119 -21.41 -7.58 6.70
CA GLY A 119 -21.05 -7.51 8.11
C GLY A 119 -19.55 -7.26 8.34
N ILE A 120 -18.68 -7.97 7.60
CA ILE A 120 -17.24 -7.76 7.65
C ILE A 120 -16.88 -6.34 7.20
N TYR A 121 -17.44 -5.85 6.11
CA TYR A 121 -17.18 -4.50 5.61
C TYR A 121 -17.56 -3.43 6.64
N SER A 122 -18.66 -3.64 7.36
CA SER A 122 -19.08 -2.75 8.44
C SER A 122 -18.15 -2.83 9.66
N TYR A 123 -17.84 -4.05 10.10
CA TYR A 123 -17.02 -4.29 11.29
C TYR A 123 -15.56 -3.81 11.11
N THR A 124 -15.01 -3.94 9.90
CA THR A 124 -13.61 -3.57 9.62
C THR A 124 -13.44 -2.14 9.13
N ASP A 125 -14.50 -1.33 9.05
CA ASP A 125 -14.49 0.00 8.44
C ASP A 125 -13.91 0.01 7.01
N PHE A 126 -14.23 -1.05 6.26
CA PHE A 126 -13.63 -1.29 4.93
C PHE A 126 -13.80 -0.10 3.99
N TYR A 127 -14.99 0.53 3.95
CA TYR A 127 -15.24 1.64 3.04
C TYR A 127 -14.44 2.90 3.35
N ALA A 128 -14.17 3.17 4.63
CA ALA A 128 -13.28 4.26 5.01
C ALA A 128 -11.85 4.01 4.53
N LYS A 129 -11.34 2.80 4.76
CA LYS A 129 -10.00 2.38 4.30
C LYS A 129 -9.91 2.35 2.78
N ALA A 130 -10.97 1.89 2.09
CA ALA A 130 -11.05 1.89 0.64
C ALA A 130 -11.02 3.31 0.05
N SER A 131 -11.69 4.27 0.69
CA SER A 131 -11.63 5.67 0.31
C SER A 131 -10.22 6.24 0.43
N MET A 132 -9.53 5.94 1.53
CA MET A 132 -8.13 6.34 1.74
C MET A 132 -7.19 5.69 0.73
N ALA A 133 -7.34 4.39 0.46
CA ALA A 133 -6.53 3.69 -0.53
C ALA A 133 -6.80 4.19 -1.96
N PHE A 134 -8.02 4.60 -2.26
CA PHE A 134 -8.35 5.23 -3.54
C PHE A 134 -7.71 6.62 -3.67
N GLN A 135 -7.68 7.39 -2.58
CA GLN A 135 -6.94 8.65 -2.55
C GLN A 135 -5.44 8.43 -2.79
N ASP A 136 -4.84 7.41 -2.15
CA ASP A 136 -3.46 7.02 -2.42
C ASP A 136 -3.24 6.68 -3.89
N ALA A 137 -4.17 5.94 -4.50
CA ALA A 137 -4.10 5.62 -5.93
C ALA A 137 -4.14 6.87 -6.81
N CYS A 138 -4.91 7.89 -6.44
CA CYS A 138 -4.96 9.16 -7.17
C CYS A 138 -3.68 9.98 -7.02
N ILE A 139 -2.98 9.86 -5.89
CA ILE A 139 -1.73 10.59 -5.61
C ILE A 139 -0.52 9.84 -6.16
N PHE A 140 -0.40 8.54 -5.87
CA PHE A 140 0.79 7.72 -6.12
C PHE A 140 0.65 6.77 -7.32
N GLY A 141 -0.52 6.75 -7.98
CA GLY A 141 -0.81 5.81 -9.06
C GLY A 141 -1.26 4.43 -8.59
N SER A 142 -1.11 4.09 -7.34
CA SER A 142 -1.52 2.80 -6.77
C SER A 142 -1.97 2.96 -5.33
N GLY A 143 -3.05 2.26 -4.97
CA GLY A 143 -3.53 2.17 -3.59
C GLY A 143 -3.65 0.71 -3.18
N CYS A 144 -3.38 0.40 -1.92
CA CYS A 144 -3.32 -0.97 -1.43
C CYS A 144 -4.16 -1.16 -0.16
N ILE A 145 -4.94 -2.25 -0.15
CA ILE A 145 -5.66 -2.73 1.03
C ILE A 145 -5.22 -4.16 1.28
N LYS A 146 -4.74 -4.42 2.49
CA LYS A 146 -4.44 -5.76 2.97
C LYS A 146 -5.64 -6.33 3.70
N ILE A 147 -6.02 -7.55 3.34
CA ILE A 147 -7.04 -8.32 4.03
C ILE A 147 -6.36 -9.57 4.59
N TYR A 148 -6.49 -9.79 5.89
CA TYR A 148 -5.82 -10.90 6.57
C TYR A 148 -6.66 -11.41 7.74
N ILE A 149 -6.26 -12.57 8.28
CA ILE A 149 -6.88 -13.17 9.46
C ILE A 149 -5.90 -13.04 10.62
N GLU A 150 -6.37 -12.50 11.73
CA GLU A 150 -5.64 -12.41 12.98
C GLU A 150 -6.58 -12.78 14.11
N ASP A 151 -6.15 -13.69 14.99
CA ASP A 151 -6.96 -14.24 16.10
C ASP A 151 -8.33 -14.79 15.66
N GLY A 152 -8.37 -15.42 14.48
CA GLY A 152 -9.60 -15.96 13.89
C GLY A 152 -10.58 -14.91 13.36
N GLN A 153 -10.21 -13.64 13.35
CA GLN A 153 -11.02 -12.54 12.82
C GLN A 153 -10.44 -11.99 11.52
N ILE A 154 -11.31 -11.61 10.60
CA ILE A 154 -10.92 -10.93 9.37
C ILE A 154 -10.65 -9.47 9.70
N LYS A 155 -9.44 -9.01 9.35
CA LYS A 155 -9.02 -7.61 9.48
C LYS A 155 -8.68 -7.01 8.13
N THR A 156 -8.86 -5.71 8.04
CA THR A 156 -8.48 -4.92 6.86
C THR A 156 -7.56 -3.79 7.28
N GLU A 157 -6.54 -3.53 6.47
CA GLU A 157 -5.56 -2.48 6.71
C GLU A 157 -5.29 -1.72 5.41
N ARG A 158 -5.27 -0.37 5.46
CA ARG A 158 -4.70 0.42 4.38
C ARG A 158 -3.19 0.30 4.46
N VAL A 159 -2.57 -0.04 3.34
CA VAL A 159 -1.11 -0.16 3.25
C VAL A 159 -0.58 0.93 2.33
N ILE A 160 0.43 1.67 2.79
CA ILE A 160 1.10 2.67 1.96
C ILE A 160 1.92 1.96 0.89
N ILE A 161 1.88 2.48 -0.34
CA ILE A 161 2.53 1.81 -1.48
C ILE A 161 4.04 1.62 -1.31
N ASP A 162 4.71 2.47 -0.54
CA ASP A 162 6.15 2.37 -0.27
C ASP A 162 6.51 1.17 0.61
N GLU A 163 5.54 0.65 1.39
CA GLU A 163 5.72 -0.59 2.15
C GLU A 163 5.71 -1.84 1.26
N ILE A 164 5.20 -1.75 0.02
CA ILE A 164 5.04 -2.89 -0.88
C ILE A 164 6.26 -3.00 -1.78
N LYS A 165 6.96 -4.12 -1.63
CA LYS A 165 8.12 -4.48 -2.46
C LYS A 165 7.74 -5.66 -3.36
N VAL A 166 7.81 -5.44 -4.65
CA VAL A 166 7.49 -6.43 -5.69
C VAL A 166 8.47 -6.28 -6.84
N ASP A 167 8.82 -7.37 -7.50
CA ASP A 167 9.68 -7.30 -8.69
C ASP A 167 8.94 -6.60 -9.84
N ASP A 168 9.52 -5.51 -10.35
CA ASP A 168 8.89 -4.67 -11.38
C ASP A 168 8.67 -5.44 -12.69
N VAL A 169 9.57 -6.37 -13.04
CA VAL A 169 9.44 -7.17 -14.25
C VAL A 169 8.30 -8.18 -14.13
N GLU A 170 8.20 -8.84 -12.97
CA GLU A 170 7.10 -9.77 -12.70
C GLU A 170 5.76 -9.03 -12.58
N SER A 171 5.77 -7.86 -11.96
CA SER A 171 4.60 -7.00 -11.79
C SER A 171 4.05 -6.48 -13.11
N TYR A 172 4.93 -6.16 -14.07
CA TYR A 172 4.54 -5.70 -15.40
C TYR A 172 3.60 -6.68 -16.12
N TYR A 173 3.83 -7.97 -15.95
CA TYR A 173 2.97 -9.02 -16.52
C TYR A 173 1.77 -9.38 -15.63
N GLY A 174 1.56 -8.67 -14.51
CA GLY A 174 0.40 -8.82 -13.64
C GLY A 174 0.35 -10.11 -12.82
N LYS A 175 1.45 -10.85 -12.73
CA LYS A 175 1.54 -12.13 -12.01
C LYS A 175 2.85 -12.27 -11.23
N PRO A 176 3.13 -11.39 -10.26
CA PRO A 176 4.33 -11.54 -9.44
C PRO A 176 4.25 -12.82 -8.61
N ARG A 177 5.35 -13.56 -8.54
CA ARG A 177 5.45 -14.80 -7.74
C ARG A 177 5.46 -14.53 -6.25
N GLN A 178 5.89 -13.34 -5.86
CA GLN A 178 6.04 -12.92 -4.47
C GLN A 178 5.83 -11.42 -4.33
N MET A 179 5.36 -11.03 -3.16
CA MET A 179 5.16 -9.65 -2.75
C MET A 179 5.51 -9.54 -1.28
N HIS A 180 6.25 -8.52 -0.90
CA HIS A 180 6.66 -8.29 0.47
C HIS A 180 6.10 -6.98 0.97
N GLN A 181 5.59 -6.98 2.20
CA GLN A 181 5.27 -5.76 2.93
C GLN A 181 6.37 -5.51 3.95
N CYS A 182 7.05 -4.37 3.83
CA CYS A 182 8.14 -3.95 4.70
C CYS A 182 7.69 -2.76 5.54
N LYS A 183 7.76 -2.89 6.86
CA LYS A 183 7.41 -1.82 7.80
C LYS A 183 8.62 -1.50 8.67
N TYR A 184 8.83 -0.22 8.93
CA TYR A 184 9.76 0.23 9.96
C TYR A 184 9.02 0.25 11.30
N ILE A 185 9.44 -0.59 12.22
CA ILE A 185 8.84 -0.74 13.55
C ILE A 185 9.91 -0.46 14.59
N GLU A 186 9.55 0.24 15.65
CA GLU A 186 10.46 0.48 16.77
C GLU A 186 10.86 -0.84 17.45
N LYS A 187 12.14 -0.94 17.85
CA LYS A 187 12.72 -2.16 18.40
C LYS A 187 11.98 -2.66 19.66
N SER A 188 11.46 -1.76 20.48
CA SER A 188 10.66 -2.09 21.67
C SER A 188 9.34 -2.79 21.31
N VAL A 189 8.66 -2.29 20.26
CA VAL A 189 7.41 -2.85 19.75
C VAL A 189 7.66 -4.23 19.12
N LEU A 190 8.76 -4.34 18.35
CA LEU A 190 9.13 -5.61 17.72
C LEU A 190 9.42 -6.70 18.77
N LYS A 191 10.11 -6.36 19.87
CA LYS A 191 10.33 -7.27 21.00
C LYS A 191 9.03 -7.72 21.69
N ALA A 192 8.06 -6.82 21.81
CA ALA A 192 6.76 -7.16 22.37
C ALA A 192 5.94 -8.09 21.45
N MET A 193 6.08 -7.92 20.13
CA MET A 193 5.41 -8.79 19.14
C MET A 193 6.05 -10.19 19.05
N PHE A 194 7.36 -10.28 19.25
CA PHE A 194 8.14 -11.53 19.15
C PHE A 194 9.03 -11.73 20.37
N PRO A 195 8.46 -12.05 21.55
CA PRO A 195 9.22 -12.14 22.81
C PRO A 195 10.27 -13.25 22.81
N ASP A 196 10.05 -14.31 22.02
CA ASP A 196 10.94 -15.47 21.94
C ASP A 196 12.12 -15.26 20.97
N PHE A 197 12.19 -14.10 20.29
CA PHE A 197 13.26 -13.76 19.36
C PHE A 197 14.27 -12.84 20.02
N GLU A 198 15.54 -13.28 20.12
CA GLU A 198 16.65 -12.40 20.44
C GLU A 198 16.95 -11.51 19.23
N LEU A 199 16.60 -10.23 19.34
CA LEU A 199 16.98 -9.21 18.36
C LEU A 199 18.45 -8.86 18.56
N GLN A 200 19.28 -9.29 17.64
CA GLN A 200 20.70 -8.91 17.56
C GLN A 200 20.88 -7.41 17.23
#